data_28fb182a2fa3214da5c9cc4e0ef6cf3e
#
_entry.id   28fb182a2fa3214da5c9cc4e0ef6cf3e
#
_cell.length_a   1.000
_cell.length_b   1.000
_cell.length_c   1.000
_cell.angle_alpha   90.00
_cell.angle_beta   90.00
_cell.angle_gamma   90.00
#
_symmetry.space_group_name_H-M   'P 1'
#
loop_
_entity.id
_entity.type
_entity.pdbx_description
1 polymer ?
#
loop_
_entity_poly.entity_id
_entity_poly.type
_entity_poly.pdbx_seq_one_letter_code
_entity_poly.pdbx_strand_id
1 'polypeptide(L)'
;MAGICILAAIILFVRGRMEDRHMEESLDALRPTESPAETVPSSEPETIAAATTESAAEETVPTPEEVTRVPNPYADSFLANEDMGAWLQIPGTGIDYPVMWTPRDESYYLYRAFDGSENKNGCLILDTDSCLDPLSTNLIIHGHNMKSGAMFGNLTDYEDPDFYENHKNIILYTKECQRNYEVIAVFRSQVYRKTDQVFKFYKFFQADTQEEFDDFYNNIKQLSQYDTGVTAQFGDHFLTLSTCVYHVEQGRFVVVAKETEPGDHYLPIQE
;
A
#
# COMPACT_ATOMS: atom_id res chain seq x y z
N MET A 1 33.94 26.60 -22.19
CA MET A 1 32.66 26.66 -21.43
C MET A 1 31.82 25.41 -21.63
N ALA A 2 31.61 24.87 -22.84
CA ALA A 2 30.82 23.68 -23.11
C ALA A 2 31.33 22.39 -22.40
N GLY A 3 32.64 22.18 -22.30
CA GLY A 3 33.24 21.01 -21.68
C GLY A 3 32.98 20.89 -20.17
N ILE A 4 32.90 22.03 -19.45
CA ILE A 4 32.63 22.06 -18.00
C ILE A 4 31.19 21.72 -17.73
N CYS A 5 30.23 22.16 -18.56
CA CYS A 5 28.82 21.83 -18.42
C CYS A 5 28.57 20.32 -18.67
N ILE A 6 29.25 19.71 -19.63
CA ILE A 6 29.13 18.29 -19.93
C ILE A 6 29.69 17.46 -18.76
N LEU A 7 30.86 17.84 -18.23
CA LEU A 7 31.46 17.13 -17.10
C LEU A 7 30.57 17.20 -15.84
N ALA A 8 30.00 18.39 -15.54
CA ALA A 8 29.06 18.57 -14.45
C ALA A 8 27.80 17.72 -14.62
N ALA A 9 27.23 17.66 -15.83
CA ALA A 9 26.07 16.83 -16.12
C ALA A 9 26.37 15.33 -15.96
N ILE A 10 27.54 14.88 -16.38
CA ILE A 10 27.97 13.48 -16.20
C ILE A 10 28.15 13.17 -14.71
N ILE A 11 28.76 14.06 -13.93
CA ILE A 11 28.95 13.88 -12.48
C ILE A 11 27.59 13.79 -11.77
N LEU A 12 26.65 14.67 -12.10
CA LEU A 12 25.29 14.66 -11.53
C LEU A 12 24.54 13.38 -11.90
N PHE A 13 24.67 12.93 -13.15
CA PHE A 13 24.06 11.69 -13.63
C PHE A 13 24.63 10.45 -12.91
N VAL A 14 25.97 10.37 -12.80
CA VAL A 14 26.64 9.26 -12.10
C VAL A 14 26.27 9.24 -10.62
N ARG A 15 26.28 10.42 -9.97
CA ARG A 15 25.88 10.55 -8.57
C ARG A 15 24.44 10.12 -8.35
N GLY A 16 23.49 10.55 -9.23
CA GLY A 16 22.11 10.13 -9.18
C GLY A 16 21.94 8.60 -9.26
N ARG A 17 22.68 7.95 -10.17
CA ARG A 17 22.64 6.49 -10.29
C ARG A 17 23.27 5.75 -9.10
N MET A 18 24.28 6.35 -8.47
CA MET A 18 24.86 5.77 -7.24
C MET A 18 23.89 5.87 -6.07
N GLU A 19 23.18 6.98 -5.93
CA GLU A 19 22.15 7.16 -4.90
C GLU A 19 20.98 6.18 -5.10
N ASP A 20 20.53 6.01 -6.34
CA ASP A 20 19.45 5.05 -6.66
C ASP A 20 19.88 3.60 -6.34
N ARG A 21 21.13 3.22 -6.68
CA ARG A 21 21.68 1.89 -6.38
C ARG A 21 21.84 1.65 -4.87
N HIS A 22 22.36 2.62 -4.14
CA HIS A 22 22.54 2.51 -2.70
C HIS A 22 21.19 2.36 -1.99
N MET A 23 20.18 3.08 -2.47
CA MET A 23 18.80 2.93 -1.97
C MET A 23 18.31 1.50 -2.20
N GLU A 24 18.45 0.96 -3.43
CA GLU A 24 18.00 -0.40 -3.75
C GLU A 24 18.72 -1.46 -2.90
N GLU A 25 20.04 -1.37 -2.74
CA GLU A 25 20.81 -2.26 -1.85
C GLU A 25 20.31 -2.19 -0.39
N SER A 26 19.96 -0.99 0.08
CA SER A 26 19.43 -0.81 1.44
C SER A 26 18.03 -1.40 1.58
N LEU A 27 17.17 -1.28 0.56
CA LEU A 27 15.84 -1.87 0.55
C LEU A 27 15.87 -3.39 0.43
N ASP A 28 16.80 -3.94 -0.37
CA ASP A 28 16.98 -5.39 -0.48
C ASP A 28 17.33 -6.03 0.87
N ALA A 29 18.09 -5.33 1.71
CA ALA A 29 18.41 -5.78 3.06
C ALA A 29 17.19 -5.80 4.02
N LEU A 30 16.13 -5.04 3.70
CA LEU A 30 14.90 -4.96 4.49
C LEU A 30 13.82 -5.96 4.01
N ARG A 31 13.96 -6.49 2.79
CA ARG A 31 13.01 -7.48 2.25
C ARG A 31 13.18 -8.82 2.94
N PRO A 32 12.10 -9.59 3.10
CA PRO A 32 12.18 -10.94 3.64
C PRO A 32 13.10 -11.80 2.77
N THR A 33 14.02 -12.53 3.41
CA THR A 33 14.78 -13.55 2.70
C THR A 33 13.82 -14.68 2.34
N GLU A 34 13.59 -14.96 1.06
CA GLU A 34 12.76 -16.09 0.64
C GLU A 34 13.31 -17.37 1.29
N SER A 35 12.56 -17.91 2.26
CA SER A 35 12.79 -19.27 2.72
C SER A 35 12.34 -20.21 1.60
N PRO A 36 13.17 -21.19 1.16
CA PRO A 36 12.72 -22.14 0.15
C PRO A 36 11.44 -22.78 0.64
N ALA A 37 10.36 -22.68 -0.16
CA ALA A 37 9.09 -23.32 0.11
C ALA A 37 9.33 -24.81 0.37
N GLU A 38 9.22 -25.25 1.62
CA GLU A 38 9.12 -26.68 1.94
C GLU A 38 7.85 -27.19 1.28
N THR A 39 8.03 -28.01 0.26
CA THR A 39 7.00 -28.80 -0.38
C THR A 39 6.40 -29.73 0.67
N VAL A 40 5.23 -29.36 1.20
CA VAL A 40 4.44 -30.24 2.05
C VAL A 40 3.92 -31.38 1.19
N PRO A 41 4.22 -32.66 1.48
CA PRO A 41 3.65 -33.77 0.71
C PRO A 41 2.16 -33.89 1.02
N SER A 42 1.36 -33.85 -0.05
CA SER A 42 -0.07 -34.15 -0.04
C SER A 42 -0.31 -35.52 0.58
N SER A 43 -0.92 -35.56 1.74
CA SER A 43 -1.51 -36.77 2.30
C SER A 43 -3.00 -36.81 1.93
N GLU A 44 -3.39 -37.83 1.14
CA GLU A 44 -4.77 -38.18 0.80
C GLU A 44 -5.60 -38.45 2.09
N PRO A 45 -6.91 -38.15 2.08
CA PRO A 45 -7.77 -38.44 3.21
C PRO A 45 -8.23 -39.90 3.18
N GLU A 46 -7.90 -40.65 4.19
CA GLU A 46 -8.55 -41.98 4.48
C GLU A 46 -9.98 -41.78 4.95
N THR A 47 -10.88 -42.41 4.20
CA THR A 47 -12.31 -42.56 4.54
C THR A 47 -12.51 -43.57 5.65
N ILE A 48 -13.12 -43.18 6.79
CA ILE A 48 -13.73 -44.12 7.72
C ILE A 48 -15.19 -43.71 7.98
N ALA A 49 -16.06 -44.73 7.85
CA ALA A 49 -17.50 -44.64 7.85
C ALA A 49 -18.12 -44.53 9.25
N ALA A 50 -19.22 -43.82 9.27
CA ALA A 50 -20.42 -43.82 10.10
C ALA A 50 -20.50 -44.61 11.43
N ALA A 51 -20.96 -43.88 12.47
CA ALA A 51 -21.98 -44.42 13.41
C ALA A 51 -22.80 -43.24 13.97
N THR A 52 -24.10 -43.36 13.78
CA THR A 52 -25.20 -42.51 14.22
C THR A 52 -25.38 -42.59 15.73
N THR A 53 -25.57 -41.47 16.44
CA THR A 53 -26.48 -41.42 17.61
C THR A 53 -27.01 -39.99 17.81
N GLU A 54 -28.33 -39.86 17.83
CA GLU A 54 -29.10 -38.66 18.21
C GLU A 54 -28.85 -38.30 19.68
N SER A 55 -28.71 -37.01 19.99
CA SER A 55 -29.51 -36.34 21.05
C SER A 55 -29.09 -34.87 21.28
N ALA A 56 -30.09 -34.05 21.46
CA ALA A 56 -30.17 -32.79 22.21
C ALA A 56 -29.49 -31.54 21.58
N ALA A 57 -30.37 -30.61 21.19
CA ALA A 57 -30.06 -29.23 20.86
C ALA A 57 -29.49 -28.50 22.10
N GLU A 58 -28.24 -28.10 22.01
CA GLU A 58 -27.62 -27.09 22.86
C GLU A 58 -27.27 -25.92 21.97
N GLU A 59 -27.82 -24.73 22.28
CA GLU A 59 -27.46 -23.47 21.60
C GLU A 59 -25.95 -23.24 21.76
N THR A 60 -25.18 -23.57 20.75
CA THR A 60 -23.77 -23.23 20.70
C THR A 60 -23.63 -21.76 20.39
N VAL A 61 -23.26 -20.98 21.43
CA VAL A 61 -22.58 -19.68 21.24
C VAL A 61 -21.40 -19.93 20.29
N PRO A 62 -21.25 -19.16 19.17
CA PRO A 62 -20.13 -19.36 18.27
C PRO A 62 -18.83 -19.13 19.06
N THR A 63 -18.04 -20.18 19.19
CA THR A 63 -16.66 -20.08 19.67
C THR A 63 -15.93 -19.14 18.71
N PRO A 64 -15.17 -18.15 19.22
CA PRO A 64 -14.33 -17.32 18.34
C PRO A 64 -13.44 -18.26 17.51
N GLU A 65 -13.48 -18.13 16.19
CA GLU A 65 -12.56 -18.84 15.30
C GLU A 65 -11.14 -18.55 15.78
N GLU A 66 -10.39 -19.59 16.07
CA GLU A 66 -9.00 -19.47 16.52
C GLU A 66 -8.17 -19.02 15.32
N VAL A 67 -7.95 -17.70 15.20
CA VAL A 67 -7.18 -17.10 14.10
C VAL A 67 -5.76 -17.62 14.22
N THR A 68 -5.35 -18.46 13.27
CA THR A 68 -3.96 -18.93 13.16
C THR A 68 -3.07 -17.73 12.85
N ARG A 69 -2.02 -17.53 13.65
CA ARG A 69 -1.06 -16.42 13.47
C ARG A 69 0.27 -16.96 13.01
N VAL A 70 0.86 -16.26 12.06
CA VAL A 70 2.18 -16.60 11.47
C VAL A 70 3.20 -15.51 11.79
N PRO A 71 4.52 -15.78 11.69
CA PRO A 71 5.53 -14.74 11.81
C PRO A 71 5.34 -13.64 10.77
N ASN A 72 5.47 -12.36 11.19
CA ASN A 72 5.44 -11.24 10.26
C ASN A 72 6.69 -11.26 9.38
N PRO A 73 6.58 -11.30 8.03
CA PRO A 73 7.73 -11.36 7.15
C PRO A 73 8.64 -10.11 7.23
N TYR A 74 8.10 -8.97 7.69
CA TYR A 74 8.81 -7.71 7.83
C TYR A 74 9.11 -7.35 9.30
N ALA A 75 9.07 -8.32 10.23
CA ALA A 75 9.30 -8.08 11.66
C ALA A 75 10.60 -7.32 11.93
N ASP A 76 11.71 -7.73 11.31
CA ASP A 76 13.01 -7.09 11.47
C ASP A 76 13.01 -5.64 10.97
N SER A 77 12.30 -5.34 9.89
CA SER A 77 12.15 -3.99 9.36
C SER A 77 11.34 -3.09 10.29
N PHE A 78 10.26 -3.60 10.89
CA PHE A 78 9.50 -2.89 11.91
C PHE A 78 10.31 -2.62 13.18
N LEU A 79 11.21 -3.52 13.55
CA LEU A 79 12.12 -3.33 14.70
C LEU A 79 13.27 -2.35 14.37
N ALA A 80 13.73 -2.33 13.11
CA ALA A 80 14.82 -1.46 12.69
C ALA A 80 14.42 0.03 12.65
N ASN A 81 13.13 0.34 12.45
CA ASN A 81 12.64 1.71 12.45
C ASN A 81 11.19 1.79 12.96
N GLU A 82 10.99 2.42 14.11
CA GLU A 82 9.70 2.57 14.77
C GLU A 82 8.69 3.45 13.98
N ASP A 83 9.19 4.31 13.09
CA ASP A 83 8.38 5.14 12.19
C ASP A 83 7.79 4.34 11.02
N MET A 84 8.17 3.08 10.84
CA MET A 84 7.57 2.23 9.82
C MET A 84 6.14 1.85 10.22
N GLY A 85 5.14 2.33 9.44
CA GLY A 85 3.73 2.00 9.63
C GLY A 85 3.30 0.73 8.89
N ALA A 86 3.85 0.52 7.70
CA ALA A 86 3.50 -0.60 6.82
C ALA A 86 4.62 -0.90 5.81
N TRP A 87 4.44 -1.99 5.05
CA TRP A 87 5.19 -2.27 3.83
C TRP A 87 4.20 -2.45 2.69
N LEU A 88 4.38 -1.71 1.58
CA LEU A 88 3.53 -1.75 0.40
C LEU A 88 4.19 -2.55 -0.71
N GLN A 89 3.45 -3.48 -1.28
CA GLN A 89 3.88 -4.26 -2.44
C GLN A 89 2.79 -4.28 -3.52
N ILE A 90 3.19 -4.05 -4.78
CA ILE A 90 2.36 -4.30 -5.96
C ILE A 90 3.04 -5.41 -6.77
N PRO A 91 2.56 -6.66 -6.71
CA PRO A 91 3.21 -7.80 -7.35
C PRO A 91 3.41 -7.59 -8.85
N GLY A 92 4.59 -7.96 -9.37
CA GLY A 92 4.95 -7.81 -10.78
C GLY A 92 5.43 -6.40 -11.18
N THR A 93 5.51 -5.48 -10.22
CA THR A 93 6.05 -4.11 -10.43
C THR A 93 7.28 -3.86 -9.57
N GLY A 94 7.93 -2.69 -9.75
CA GLY A 94 9.00 -2.22 -8.85
C GLY A 94 8.49 -1.54 -7.58
N ILE A 95 7.18 -1.51 -7.32
CA ILE A 95 6.62 -0.91 -6.09
C ILE A 95 6.62 -1.97 -4.98
N ASP A 96 7.66 -1.91 -4.14
CA ASP A 96 7.93 -2.85 -3.04
C ASP A 96 8.77 -2.11 -1.99
N TYR A 97 8.08 -1.31 -1.13
CA TYR A 97 8.70 -0.29 -0.30
C TYR A 97 8.12 -0.19 1.10
N PRO A 98 8.93 0.21 2.10
CA PRO A 98 8.43 0.61 3.40
C PRO A 98 7.58 1.87 3.28
N VAL A 99 6.52 1.93 4.09
CA VAL A 99 5.63 3.08 4.24
C VAL A 99 5.84 3.68 5.62
N MET A 100 6.33 4.91 5.65
CA MET A 100 6.66 5.61 6.90
C MET A 100 5.45 6.38 7.41
N TRP A 101 5.27 6.39 8.72
CA TRP A 101 4.19 7.12 9.38
C TRP A 101 4.73 7.96 10.53
N THR A 102 4.78 9.26 10.32
CA THR A 102 5.29 10.26 11.27
C THR A 102 4.21 11.30 11.57
N PRO A 103 3.27 11.03 12.51
CA PRO A 103 2.07 11.87 12.73
C PRO A 103 2.37 13.32 13.13
N ARG A 104 3.61 13.62 13.57
CA ARG A 104 4.02 14.97 13.99
C ARG A 104 4.67 15.79 12.86
N ASP A 105 5.21 15.12 11.85
CA ASP A 105 5.88 15.72 10.69
C ASP A 105 5.75 14.78 9.49
N GLU A 106 4.63 14.88 8.76
CA GLU A 106 4.35 14.08 7.55
C GLU A 106 5.46 14.18 6.50
N SER A 107 6.17 15.30 6.47
CA SER A 107 7.22 15.54 5.47
C SER A 107 8.57 14.95 5.84
N TYR A 108 8.73 14.39 7.05
CA TYR A 108 10.04 13.96 7.57
C TYR A 108 10.77 13.01 6.62
N TYR A 109 10.07 12.00 6.08
CA TYR A 109 10.64 11.02 5.14
C TYR A 109 10.51 11.41 3.66
N LEU A 110 10.00 12.61 3.36
CA LEU A 110 9.83 13.06 1.96
C LEU A 110 11.16 13.10 1.20
N TYR A 111 12.26 13.41 1.90
CA TYR A 111 13.62 13.44 1.34
C TYR A 111 14.61 12.70 2.24
N ARG A 112 14.16 11.62 2.88
CA ARG A 112 15.01 10.74 3.68
C ARG A 112 14.77 9.29 3.34
N ALA A 113 15.85 8.52 3.42
CA ALA A 113 15.81 7.06 3.33
C ALA A 113 15.20 6.46 4.61
N PHE A 114 14.99 5.17 4.60
CA PHE A 114 14.45 4.40 5.74
C PHE A 114 15.25 4.59 7.04
N ASP A 115 16.56 4.73 6.97
CA ASP A 115 17.46 4.98 8.10
C ASP A 115 17.51 6.44 8.57
N GLY A 116 16.71 7.32 7.97
CA GLY A 116 16.66 8.76 8.25
C GLY A 116 17.73 9.59 7.55
N SER A 117 18.65 8.99 6.80
CA SER A 117 19.66 9.70 6.01
C SER A 117 19.05 10.48 4.86
N GLU A 118 19.70 11.56 4.40
CA GLU A 118 19.22 12.35 3.26
C GLU A 118 19.18 11.49 1.98
N ASN A 119 18.02 11.48 1.32
CA ASN A 119 17.81 10.80 0.05
C ASN A 119 16.75 11.52 -0.79
N LYS A 120 17.09 11.85 -2.03
CA LYS A 120 16.19 12.57 -2.95
C LYS A 120 14.90 11.82 -3.33
N ASN A 121 14.94 10.48 -3.25
CA ASN A 121 13.78 9.63 -3.57
C ASN A 121 12.80 9.57 -2.40
N GLY A 122 13.27 9.85 -1.17
CA GLY A 122 12.48 9.71 0.03
C GLY A 122 11.99 8.28 0.27
N CYS A 123 10.95 8.16 1.09
CA CYS A 123 10.16 6.94 1.28
C CYS A 123 8.71 7.16 0.86
N LEU A 124 7.92 6.10 0.82
CA LEU A 124 6.47 6.22 0.83
C LEU A 124 6.00 6.71 2.20
N ILE A 125 4.98 7.54 2.22
CA ILE A 125 4.48 8.20 3.43
C ILE A 125 3.00 7.90 3.59
N LEU A 126 2.61 7.38 4.75
CA LEU A 126 1.20 7.31 5.14
C LEU A 126 0.76 8.70 5.60
N ASP A 127 -0.32 9.22 5.01
CA ASP A 127 -0.93 10.49 5.39
C ASP A 127 -1.24 10.51 6.90
N THR A 128 -0.94 11.61 7.58
CA THR A 128 -1.07 11.73 9.03
C THR A 128 -2.50 11.65 9.56
N ASP A 129 -3.49 11.93 8.71
CA ASP A 129 -4.91 11.78 9.01
C ASP A 129 -5.39 10.32 8.84
N SER A 130 -4.54 9.41 8.28
CA SER A 130 -4.78 7.97 8.22
C SER A 130 -4.39 7.28 9.53
N CYS A 131 -5.16 6.28 9.96
CA CYS A 131 -4.91 5.48 11.16
C CYS A 131 -4.91 3.99 10.82
N LEU A 132 -3.90 3.25 11.30
CA LEU A 132 -3.80 1.80 11.12
C LEU A 132 -4.52 1.04 12.23
N ASP A 133 -4.64 1.63 13.44
CA ASP A 133 -5.34 1.06 14.58
C ASP A 133 -5.98 2.15 15.45
N PRO A 134 -7.33 2.29 15.48
CA PRO A 134 -8.28 1.56 14.63
C PRO A 134 -8.12 1.92 13.15
N LEU A 135 -8.38 0.95 12.27
CA LEU A 135 -8.22 1.13 10.84
C LEU A 135 -9.18 2.19 10.29
N SER A 136 -8.64 3.22 9.63
CA SER A 136 -9.44 4.19 8.90
C SER A 136 -10.20 3.56 7.73
N THR A 137 -11.35 4.10 7.35
CA THR A 137 -12.08 3.67 6.15
C THR A 137 -11.20 3.80 4.89
N ASN A 138 -10.32 4.80 4.84
CA ASN A 138 -9.38 5.00 3.73
C ASN A 138 -7.99 5.32 4.25
N LEU A 139 -7.01 4.53 3.88
CA LEU A 139 -5.59 4.82 4.07
C LEU A 139 -5.07 5.55 2.83
N ILE A 140 -4.33 6.65 3.01
CA ILE A 140 -3.73 7.38 1.90
C ILE A 140 -2.21 7.29 1.99
N ILE A 141 -1.56 6.78 0.93
CA ILE A 141 -0.11 6.69 0.83
C ILE A 141 0.37 7.61 -0.28
N HIS A 142 1.33 8.46 0.05
CA HIS A 142 1.99 9.37 -0.85
C HIS A 142 3.38 8.87 -1.23
N GLY A 143 3.78 9.07 -2.48
CA GLY A 143 5.12 8.75 -2.96
C GLY A 143 5.55 9.67 -4.08
N HIS A 144 6.87 9.88 -4.21
CA HIS A 144 7.43 10.66 -5.31
C HIS A 144 7.23 9.98 -6.66
N ASN A 145 6.90 10.77 -7.69
CA ASN A 145 6.95 10.35 -9.09
C ASN A 145 8.37 10.51 -9.61
N MET A 146 9.20 9.48 -9.40
CA MET A 146 10.59 9.53 -9.83
C MET A 146 10.75 9.12 -11.29
N LYS A 147 11.54 9.88 -12.06
CA LYS A 147 11.84 9.55 -13.46
C LYS A 147 12.63 8.24 -13.61
N SER A 148 13.27 7.77 -12.55
CA SER A 148 13.96 6.47 -12.49
C SER A 148 12.97 5.28 -12.40
N GLY A 149 11.70 5.53 -12.14
CA GLY A 149 10.70 4.51 -11.84
C GLY A 149 10.62 4.16 -10.35
N ALA A 150 11.53 4.67 -9.51
CA ALA A 150 11.51 4.44 -8.07
C ALA A 150 10.30 5.09 -7.40
N MET A 151 9.97 4.63 -6.20
CA MET A 151 8.79 5.03 -5.42
C MET A 151 7.51 4.84 -6.25
N PHE A 152 6.74 5.90 -6.48
CA PHE A 152 5.55 5.89 -7.34
C PHE A 152 5.83 6.37 -8.77
N GLY A 153 7.09 6.24 -9.25
CA GLY A 153 7.47 6.63 -10.61
C GLY A 153 6.68 5.90 -11.70
N ASN A 154 6.33 4.64 -11.46
CA ASN A 154 5.56 3.80 -12.39
C ASN A 154 4.06 3.71 -12.03
N LEU A 155 3.59 4.46 -11.03
CA LEU A 155 2.16 4.43 -10.67
C LEU A 155 1.27 4.89 -11.83
N THR A 156 1.77 5.79 -12.70
CA THR A 156 1.05 6.27 -13.88
C THR A 156 0.84 5.20 -14.96
N ASP A 157 1.52 4.06 -14.88
CA ASP A 157 1.32 2.95 -15.82
C ASP A 157 -0.10 2.35 -15.70
N TYR A 158 -0.78 2.57 -14.57
CA TYR A 158 -2.20 2.26 -14.40
C TYR A 158 -3.15 3.06 -15.31
N GLU A 159 -2.67 4.04 -16.08
CA GLU A 159 -3.47 4.64 -17.15
C GLU A 159 -3.77 3.65 -18.29
N ASP A 160 -2.93 2.62 -18.42
CA ASP A 160 -3.13 1.53 -19.36
C ASP A 160 -4.00 0.42 -18.72
N PRO A 161 -5.21 0.13 -19.25
CA PRO A 161 -6.04 -0.96 -18.75
C PRO A 161 -5.36 -2.33 -18.80
N ASP A 162 -4.45 -2.57 -19.75
CA ASP A 162 -3.71 -3.82 -19.83
C ASP A 162 -2.70 -3.96 -18.68
N PHE A 163 -2.11 -2.84 -18.25
CA PHE A 163 -1.29 -2.82 -17.04
C PHE A 163 -2.11 -3.12 -15.80
N TYR A 164 -3.29 -2.48 -15.65
CA TYR A 164 -4.21 -2.75 -14.55
C TYR A 164 -4.58 -4.24 -14.47
N GLU A 165 -4.98 -4.88 -15.57
CA GLU A 165 -5.38 -6.30 -15.58
C GLU A 165 -4.29 -7.24 -15.03
N ASN A 166 -3.03 -6.89 -15.24
CA ASN A 166 -1.89 -7.69 -14.78
C ASN A 166 -1.42 -7.32 -13.35
N HIS A 167 -1.82 -6.14 -12.80
CA HIS A 167 -1.33 -5.62 -11.53
C HIS A 167 -2.45 -5.08 -10.62
N LYS A 168 -3.65 -5.65 -10.70
CA LYS A 168 -4.82 -5.18 -9.97
C LYS A 168 -4.76 -5.39 -8.46
N ASN A 169 -3.89 -6.29 -7.99
CA ASN A 169 -3.75 -6.62 -6.57
C ASN A 169 -2.64 -5.78 -5.93
N ILE A 170 -2.94 -5.23 -4.76
CA ILE A 170 -2.01 -4.48 -3.92
C ILE A 170 -1.98 -5.13 -2.55
N ILE A 171 -0.81 -5.29 -1.97
CA ILE A 171 -0.61 -5.90 -0.66
C ILE A 171 -0.01 -4.87 0.29
N LEU A 172 -0.60 -4.74 1.46
CA LEU A 172 -0.11 -3.90 2.54
C LEU A 172 0.15 -4.77 3.78
N TYR A 173 1.40 -4.88 4.17
CA TYR A 173 1.81 -5.59 5.39
C TYR A 173 1.86 -4.58 6.54
N THR A 174 1.05 -4.79 7.55
CA THR A 174 1.09 -4.03 8.81
C THR A 174 1.80 -4.83 9.90
N LYS A 175 1.93 -4.29 11.10
CA LYS A 175 2.48 -5.06 12.24
C LYS A 175 1.62 -6.26 12.61
N GLU A 176 0.30 -6.15 12.40
CA GLU A 176 -0.71 -7.10 12.89
C GLU A 176 -1.15 -8.11 11.83
N CYS A 177 -1.20 -7.70 10.56
CA CYS A 177 -1.73 -8.54 9.49
C CYS A 177 -1.29 -8.09 8.09
N GLN A 178 -1.43 -9.00 7.14
CA GLN A 178 -1.44 -8.71 5.72
C GLN A 178 -2.84 -8.23 5.32
N ARG A 179 -2.90 -7.17 4.53
CA ARG A 179 -4.13 -6.65 3.94
C ARG A 179 -4.02 -6.72 2.43
N ASN A 180 -5.03 -7.30 1.81
CA ASN A 180 -5.09 -7.47 0.37
C ASN A 180 -6.11 -6.50 -0.21
N TYR A 181 -5.74 -5.82 -1.28
CA TYR A 181 -6.59 -4.83 -1.94
C TYR A 181 -6.67 -5.12 -3.43
N GLU A 182 -7.81 -4.79 -4.05
CA GLU A 182 -8.00 -4.81 -5.50
C GLU A 182 -8.32 -3.40 -6.00
N VAL A 183 -7.65 -2.96 -7.06
CA VAL A 183 -7.84 -1.62 -7.63
C VAL A 183 -9.27 -1.43 -8.11
N ILE A 184 -9.93 -0.36 -7.61
CA ILE A 184 -11.33 -0.03 -7.90
C ILE A 184 -11.49 1.21 -8.76
N ALA A 185 -10.54 2.16 -8.71
CA ALA A 185 -10.58 3.38 -9.50
C ALA A 185 -9.18 3.94 -9.77
N VAL A 186 -8.99 4.52 -10.96
CA VAL A 186 -7.74 5.17 -11.38
C VAL A 186 -8.09 6.50 -12.03
N PHE A 187 -7.52 7.61 -11.55
CA PHE A 187 -7.86 8.92 -12.08
C PHE A 187 -6.76 9.96 -11.89
N ARG A 188 -6.84 11.04 -12.66
CA ARG A 188 -6.07 12.26 -12.45
C ARG A 188 -6.87 13.26 -11.63
N SER A 189 -6.20 13.95 -10.71
CA SER A 189 -6.76 14.99 -9.85
C SER A 189 -5.72 16.10 -9.62
N GLN A 190 -5.99 16.96 -8.67
CA GLN A 190 -5.06 17.99 -8.21
C GLN A 190 -5.35 18.35 -6.75
N VAL A 191 -4.42 19.05 -6.10
CA VAL A 191 -4.68 19.66 -4.81
C VAL A 191 -5.42 20.98 -5.05
N TYR A 192 -6.68 21.03 -4.62
CA TYR A 192 -7.56 22.18 -4.75
C TYR A 192 -7.40 23.18 -3.61
N ARG A 193 -7.80 24.42 -3.82
CA ARG A 193 -7.87 25.42 -2.74
C ARG A 193 -8.91 25.00 -1.70
N LYS A 194 -8.75 25.46 -0.45
CA LYS A 194 -9.71 25.17 0.63
C LYS A 194 -11.12 25.65 0.28
N THR A 195 -11.24 26.75 -0.47
CA THR A 195 -12.50 27.38 -0.88
C THR A 195 -13.23 26.67 -2.03
N ASP A 196 -12.52 25.79 -2.77
CA ASP A 196 -13.11 25.15 -3.95
C ASP A 196 -14.10 24.07 -3.48
N GLN A 197 -15.34 24.16 -3.99
CA GLN A 197 -16.44 23.24 -3.70
C GLN A 197 -16.40 22.09 -4.71
N VAL A 198 -15.37 21.24 -4.59
CA VAL A 198 -15.13 20.09 -5.45
C VAL A 198 -14.73 18.90 -4.61
N PHE A 199 -14.90 17.70 -5.14
CA PHE A 199 -14.45 16.48 -4.49
C PHE A 199 -12.92 16.52 -4.28
N LYS A 200 -12.49 16.18 -3.06
CA LYS A 200 -11.09 16.17 -2.64
C LYS A 200 -10.77 14.81 -2.05
N PHE A 201 -10.30 13.86 -2.86
CA PHE A 201 -10.01 12.48 -2.45
C PHE A 201 -9.12 12.42 -1.20
N TYR A 202 -8.20 13.39 -1.06
CA TYR A 202 -7.25 13.51 0.06
C TYR A 202 -7.85 14.12 1.33
N LYS A 203 -9.17 14.19 1.45
CA LYS A 203 -9.90 14.63 2.65
C LYS A 203 -10.87 13.57 3.18
N PHE A 204 -10.90 12.41 2.57
CA PHE A 204 -11.70 11.29 3.02
C PHE A 204 -10.80 10.24 3.70
N PHE A 205 -10.92 10.12 5.00
CA PHE A 205 -10.21 9.14 5.82
C PHE A 205 -11.19 8.20 6.53
N GLN A 206 -12.35 8.71 6.94
CA GLN A 206 -13.34 7.97 7.71
C GLN A 206 -14.74 8.23 7.16
N ALA A 207 -15.56 7.19 7.11
CA ALA A 207 -16.98 7.28 6.90
C ALA A 207 -17.70 6.75 8.14
N ASP A 208 -18.41 7.62 8.84
CA ASP A 208 -19.25 7.25 9.98
C ASP A 208 -20.67 6.92 9.55
N THR A 209 -21.03 7.28 8.32
CA THR A 209 -22.36 7.09 7.74
C THR A 209 -22.29 6.51 6.34
N GLN A 210 -23.40 5.85 5.92
CA GLN A 210 -23.59 5.38 4.55
C GLN A 210 -23.45 6.52 3.53
N GLU A 211 -23.97 7.72 3.83
CA GLU A 211 -23.95 8.88 2.93
C GLU A 211 -22.50 9.34 2.66
N GLU A 212 -21.66 9.43 3.69
CA GLU A 212 -20.25 9.80 3.56
C GLU A 212 -19.47 8.77 2.73
N PHE A 213 -19.74 7.48 2.96
CA PHE A 213 -19.14 6.41 2.19
C PHE A 213 -19.56 6.47 0.72
N ASP A 214 -20.85 6.61 0.46
CA ASP A 214 -21.43 6.65 -0.88
C ASP A 214 -20.95 7.89 -1.66
N ASP A 215 -20.79 9.04 -0.99
CA ASP A 215 -20.22 10.24 -1.61
C ASP A 215 -18.79 9.97 -2.10
N PHE A 216 -17.93 9.42 -1.27
CA PHE A 216 -16.57 9.07 -1.70
C PHE A 216 -16.57 8.03 -2.82
N TYR A 217 -17.30 6.92 -2.62
CA TYR A 217 -17.36 5.82 -3.58
C TYR A 217 -17.85 6.26 -4.96
N ASN A 218 -18.95 7.01 -5.00
CA ASN A 218 -19.53 7.49 -6.25
C ASN A 218 -18.59 8.46 -6.97
N ASN A 219 -17.92 9.35 -6.23
CA ASN A 219 -16.97 10.30 -6.81
C ASN A 219 -15.76 9.58 -7.42
N ILE A 220 -15.15 8.60 -6.75
CA ILE A 220 -13.99 7.88 -7.30
C ILE A 220 -14.39 7.05 -8.52
N LYS A 221 -15.56 6.41 -8.52
CA LYS A 221 -16.06 5.66 -9.68
C LYS A 221 -16.34 6.59 -10.88
N GLN A 222 -16.91 7.78 -10.63
CA GLN A 222 -17.17 8.75 -11.70
C GLN A 222 -15.89 9.33 -12.30
N LEU A 223 -14.84 9.53 -11.48
CA LEU A 223 -13.55 10.07 -11.91
C LEU A 223 -12.67 9.01 -12.58
N SER A 224 -12.93 7.73 -12.36
CA SER A 224 -12.11 6.64 -12.88
C SER A 224 -12.04 6.67 -14.40
N GLN A 225 -10.83 6.52 -14.95
CA GLN A 225 -10.57 6.55 -16.39
C GLN A 225 -11.19 5.35 -17.13
N TYR A 226 -11.42 4.26 -16.42
CA TYR A 226 -12.07 3.04 -16.91
C TYR A 226 -12.82 2.35 -15.76
N ASP A 227 -13.75 1.48 -16.12
CA ASP A 227 -14.47 0.66 -15.14
C ASP A 227 -13.67 -0.62 -14.86
N THR A 228 -13.33 -0.83 -13.61
CA THR A 228 -12.62 -2.04 -13.13
C THR A 228 -13.58 -3.21 -12.84
N GLY A 229 -14.88 -2.97 -12.81
CA GLY A 229 -15.88 -3.96 -12.37
C GLY A 229 -15.92 -4.16 -10.85
N VAL A 230 -14.93 -3.68 -10.10
CA VAL A 230 -14.89 -3.79 -8.64
C VAL A 230 -15.91 -2.86 -8.01
N THR A 231 -16.63 -3.35 -7.00
CA THR A 231 -17.65 -2.60 -6.25
C THR A 231 -17.32 -2.58 -4.77
N ALA A 232 -17.87 -1.58 -4.05
CA ALA A 232 -17.71 -1.44 -2.61
C ALA A 232 -19.05 -1.08 -1.95
N GLN A 233 -19.17 -1.36 -0.66
CA GLN A 233 -20.32 -1.06 0.19
C GLN A 233 -19.87 -0.47 1.52
N PHE A 234 -20.75 0.23 2.21
CA PHE A 234 -20.45 0.79 3.53
C PHE A 234 -19.93 -0.28 4.50
N GLY A 235 -18.79 0.03 5.13
CA GLY A 235 -18.05 -0.90 5.96
C GLY A 235 -16.81 -1.49 5.27
N ASP A 236 -16.70 -1.37 3.93
CA ASP A 236 -15.45 -1.72 3.22
C ASP A 236 -14.37 -0.66 3.48
N HIS A 237 -13.10 -1.08 3.38
CA HIS A 237 -11.94 -0.22 3.52
C HIS A 237 -11.25 0.02 2.19
N PHE A 238 -10.64 1.20 2.05
CA PHE A 238 -9.88 1.62 0.88
C PHE A 238 -8.42 1.88 1.19
N LEU A 239 -7.60 1.71 0.16
CA LEU A 239 -6.21 2.16 0.10
C LEU A 239 -6.07 3.08 -1.11
N THR A 240 -5.67 4.32 -0.87
CA THR A 240 -5.44 5.34 -1.91
C THR A 240 -3.96 5.59 -2.07
N LEU A 241 -3.41 5.34 -3.25
CA LEU A 241 -2.03 5.67 -3.63
C LEU A 241 -2.04 6.97 -4.41
N SER A 242 -1.18 7.92 -4.05
CA SER A 242 -1.15 9.25 -4.68
C SER A 242 0.27 9.70 -5.00
N THR A 243 0.48 10.16 -6.23
CA THR A 243 1.75 10.73 -6.66
C THR A 243 1.55 12.04 -7.44
N CYS A 244 2.62 12.83 -7.54
CA CYS A 244 2.60 14.09 -8.31
C CYS A 244 2.67 13.82 -9.82
N VAL A 245 1.85 14.51 -10.59
CA VAL A 245 1.93 14.54 -12.05
C VAL A 245 1.76 15.98 -12.56
N TYR A 246 2.40 16.30 -13.68
CA TYR A 246 2.55 17.68 -14.14
C TYR A 246 1.57 18.07 -15.24
N HIS A 247 0.39 17.43 -15.29
CA HIS A 247 -0.66 17.75 -16.28
C HIS A 247 -1.38 19.07 -15.96
N VAL A 248 -1.40 19.45 -14.68
CA VAL A 248 -1.87 20.75 -14.15
C VAL A 248 -1.02 21.14 -12.95
N GLU A 249 -1.16 22.39 -12.49
CA GLU A 249 -0.54 22.85 -11.24
C GLU A 249 -1.05 22.00 -10.08
N GLN A 250 -0.14 21.51 -9.21
CA GLN A 250 -0.49 20.63 -8.09
C GLN A 250 -1.19 19.33 -8.51
N GLY A 251 -0.95 18.86 -9.75
CA GLY A 251 -1.55 17.64 -10.28
C GLY A 251 -1.22 16.39 -9.48
N ARG A 252 -2.18 15.48 -9.40
CA ARG A 252 -2.03 14.17 -8.76
C ARG A 252 -2.52 13.06 -9.69
N PHE A 253 -1.82 11.94 -9.63
CA PHE A 253 -2.30 10.67 -10.14
C PHE A 253 -2.69 9.81 -8.96
N VAL A 254 -3.85 9.17 -9.04
CA VAL A 254 -4.49 8.49 -7.92
C VAL A 254 -4.94 7.11 -8.35
N VAL A 255 -4.55 6.12 -7.57
CA VAL A 255 -5.03 4.74 -7.66
C VAL A 255 -5.73 4.42 -6.34
N VAL A 256 -7.01 4.09 -6.39
CA VAL A 256 -7.78 3.65 -5.23
C VAL A 256 -8.01 2.17 -5.34
N ALA A 257 -7.78 1.44 -4.26
CA ALA A 257 -8.04 0.01 -4.16
C ALA A 257 -8.98 -0.26 -2.97
N LYS A 258 -9.82 -1.28 -3.11
CA LYS A 258 -10.74 -1.76 -2.08
C LYS A 258 -10.14 -2.97 -1.39
N GLU A 259 -10.24 -3.06 -0.06
CA GLU A 259 -9.83 -4.24 0.69
C GLU A 259 -10.68 -5.45 0.29
N THR A 260 -10.00 -6.58 0.09
CA THR A 260 -10.60 -7.86 -0.27
C THR A 260 -10.58 -8.81 0.93
N GLU A 261 -10.45 -10.12 0.71
CA GLU A 261 -10.34 -11.10 1.78
C GLU A 261 -9.17 -10.79 2.71
N PRO A 262 -9.35 -10.95 4.04
CA PRO A 262 -8.26 -10.81 4.98
C PRO A 262 -7.09 -11.74 4.62
N GLY A 263 -5.88 -11.23 4.74
CA GLY A 263 -4.66 -12.04 4.64
C GLY A 263 -4.26 -12.63 5.99
N ASP A 264 -3.01 -13.07 6.08
CA ASP A 264 -2.44 -13.64 7.30
C ASP A 264 -2.45 -12.64 8.46
N HIS A 265 -2.80 -13.15 9.65
CA HIS A 265 -2.58 -12.43 10.90
C HIS A 265 -1.21 -12.76 11.48
N TYR A 266 -0.55 -11.80 12.09
CA TYR A 266 0.81 -11.96 12.56
C TYR A 266 0.92 -12.14 14.07
N LEU A 267 1.94 -12.89 14.49
CA LEU A 267 2.37 -12.92 15.88
C LEU A 267 2.87 -11.52 16.27
N PRO A 268 2.70 -11.10 17.55
CA PRO A 268 3.28 -9.86 18.04
C PRO A 268 4.79 -9.84 17.80
N ILE A 269 5.29 -8.72 17.27
CA ILE A 269 6.73 -8.51 17.08
C ILE A 269 7.35 -8.36 18.47
N GLN A 270 8.32 -9.20 18.79
CA GLN A 270 9.04 -9.17 20.07
C GLN A 270 10.32 -8.33 19.90
N GLU A 271 10.53 -7.38 20.84
CA GLU A 271 11.76 -6.59 20.93
C GLU A 271 12.97 -7.42 21.40
#